data_226d7d1459da1691e903c849684e8d3b
#
_entry.id   226d7d1459da1691e903c849684e8d3b
#
_cell.length_a   1.000
_cell.length_b   1.000
_cell.length_c   1.000
_cell.angle_alpha   90.00
_cell.angle_beta   90.00
_cell.angle_gamma   90.00
#
_symmetry.space_group_name_H-M   'P 1'
#
loop_
_entity.id
_entity.type
_entity.pdbx_description
1 polymer ?
#
loop_
_entity_poly.entity_id
_entity_poly.type
_entity_poly.pdbx_seq_one_letter_code
_entity_poly.pdbx_strand_id
1 'polypeptide(L)'
;MVATRRFSSNFSDPTADLLTRIRNANTAYKDDLLVPASKMNESVLKILVAEGYVAGYAPDGEGVDRAFRVRLKYGKARARTISGIKRVSKPGRRIYTGRTRLPRVLGGLGIAIVSTSQGVMTDKEAARRGIGGEVVAYVW
;
A
#
# COMPACT_ATOMS: atom_id res chain seq x y z
N MET A 1 -13.81 -31.14 9.03
CA MET A 1 -13.92 -30.20 7.89
C MET A 1 -12.90 -29.11 8.06
N VAL A 2 -12.08 -28.90 7.06
CA VAL A 2 -11.02 -27.87 7.11
C VAL A 2 -11.62 -26.54 6.67
N ALA A 3 -11.45 -25.49 7.49
CA ALA A 3 -11.90 -24.15 7.14
C ALA A 3 -11.08 -23.61 5.95
N THR A 4 -11.76 -23.04 4.96
CA THR A 4 -11.09 -22.40 3.83
C THR A 4 -10.49 -21.09 4.28
N ARG A 5 -9.20 -20.89 3.99
CA ARG A 5 -8.53 -19.63 4.29
C ARG A 5 -8.96 -18.56 3.31
N ARG A 6 -9.09 -17.31 3.80
CA ARG A 6 -9.43 -16.15 2.97
C ARG A 6 -8.35 -15.85 1.93
N PHE A 7 -7.08 -16.16 2.25
CA PHE A 7 -5.94 -15.86 1.41
C PHE A 7 -5.05 -17.10 1.31
N SER A 8 -4.33 -17.21 0.18
CA SER A 8 -3.36 -18.28 0.00
C SER A 8 -2.23 -18.15 1.02
N SER A 9 -1.83 -19.28 1.60
CA SER A 9 -0.69 -19.33 2.52
C SER A 9 0.66 -19.22 1.81
N ASN A 10 0.68 -19.25 0.47
CA ASN A 10 1.91 -19.28 -0.33
C ASN A 10 2.32 -17.91 -0.87
N PHE A 11 1.75 -16.82 -0.35
CA PHE A 11 2.16 -15.48 -0.77
C PHE A 11 3.56 -15.16 -0.26
N SER A 12 4.50 -14.97 -1.19
CA SER A 12 5.85 -14.50 -0.88
C SER A 12 5.91 -12.98 -0.74
N ASP A 13 4.88 -12.25 -1.17
CA ASP A 13 4.83 -10.78 -1.11
C ASP A 13 3.41 -10.31 -0.78
N PRO A 14 3.05 -10.27 0.52
CA PRO A 14 1.73 -9.78 0.93
C PRO A 14 1.46 -8.33 0.53
N THR A 15 2.50 -7.50 0.43
CA THR A 15 2.36 -6.12 0.03
C THR A 15 2.00 -6.00 -1.45
N ALA A 16 2.60 -6.81 -2.32
CA ALA A 16 2.22 -6.85 -3.73
C ALA A 16 0.77 -7.28 -3.88
N ASP A 17 0.32 -8.25 -3.08
CA ASP A 17 -1.07 -8.69 -3.08
C ASP A 17 -2.02 -7.58 -2.64
N LEU A 18 -1.68 -6.86 -1.56
CA LEU A 18 -2.43 -5.68 -1.11
C LEU A 18 -2.61 -4.66 -2.23
N LEU A 19 -1.51 -4.27 -2.87
CA LEU A 19 -1.54 -3.23 -3.91
C LEU A 19 -2.33 -3.67 -5.13
N THR A 20 -2.19 -4.94 -5.54
CA THR A 20 -2.94 -5.51 -6.65
C THR A 20 -4.45 -5.53 -6.35
N ARG A 21 -4.83 -5.95 -5.14
CA ARG A 21 -6.23 -5.99 -4.73
C ARG A 21 -6.85 -4.59 -4.72
N ILE A 22 -6.15 -3.60 -4.20
CA ILE A 22 -6.62 -2.22 -4.19
C ILE A 22 -6.78 -1.70 -5.61
N ARG A 23 -5.79 -1.93 -6.47
CA ARG A 23 -5.85 -1.50 -7.87
C ARG A 23 -7.04 -2.11 -8.60
N ASN A 24 -7.24 -3.42 -8.45
CA ASN A 24 -8.34 -4.13 -9.11
C ASN A 24 -9.70 -3.66 -8.60
N ALA A 25 -9.84 -3.48 -7.29
CA ALA A 25 -11.08 -3.00 -6.67
C ALA A 25 -11.39 -1.56 -7.11
N ASN A 26 -10.38 -0.70 -7.18
CA ASN A 26 -10.51 0.68 -7.64
C ASN A 26 -10.96 0.71 -9.11
N THR A 27 -10.38 -0.12 -9.96
CA THR A 27 -10.75 -0.22 -11.38
C THR A 27 -12.20 -0.71 -11.54
N ALA A 28 -12.63 -1.65 -10.69
CA ALA A 28 -13.99 -2.21 -10.72
C ALA A 28 -15.02 -1.35 -9.96
N TYR A 29 -14.63 -0.21 -9.44
CA TYR A 29 -15.50 0.69 -8.64
C TYR A 29 -16.13 0.02 -7.43
N LYS A 30 -15.40 -0.86 -6.76
CA LYS A 30 -15.87 -1.47 -5.51
C LYS A 30 -15.79 -0.45 -4.37
N ASP A 31 -16.72 -0.55 -3.42
CA ASP A 31 -16.73 0.34 -2.26
C ASP A 31 -15.72 -0.12 -1.21
N ASP A 32 -15.55 -1.42 -1.03
CA ASP A 32 -14.60 -1.98 -0.09
C ASP A 32 -13.98 -3.28 -0.61
N LEU A 33 -12.95 -3.74 0.11
CA LEU A 33 -12.29 -5.01 -0.20
C LEU A 33 -11.58 -5.53 1.05
N LEU A 34 -11.26 -6.84 1.03
CA LEU A 34 -10.45 -7.46 2.07
C LEU A 34 -9.02 -7.64 1.57
N VAL A 35 -8.05 -7.35 2.43
CA VAL A 35 -6.63 -7.55 2.15
C VAL A 35 -5.99 -8.31 3.32
N PRO A 36 -4.91 -9.07 3.08
CA PRO A 36 -4.22 -9.78 4.17
C PRO A 36 -3.70 -8.83 5.23
N ALA A 37 -3.86 -9.19 6.50
CA ALA A 37 -3.33 -8.40 7.60
C ALA A 37 -1.85 -8.71 7.83
N SER A 38 -1.04 -7.66 7.90
CA SER A 38 0.37 -7.73 8.30
C SER A 38 0.80 -6.35 8.77
N LYS A 39 1.93 -6.28 9.47
CA LYS A 39 2.46 -4.99 9.93
C LYS A 39 2.79 -4.08 8.76
N MET A 40 3.42 -4.62 7.71
CA MET A 40 3.76 -3.84 6.52
C MET A 40 2.48 -3.35 5.83
N ASN A 41 1.49 -4.20 5.66
CA ASN A 41 0.23 -3.81 5.03
C ASN A 41 -0.49 -2.73 5.84
N GLU A 42 -0.47 -2.82 7.17
CA GLU A 42 -1.04 -1.77 8.00
C GLU A 42 -0.32 -0.45 7.82
N SER A 43 1.02 -0.46 7.79
CA SER A 43 1.81 0.75 7.57
C SER A 43 1.49 1.39 6.23
N VAL A 44 1.37 0.59 5.18
CA VAL A 44 1.01 1.07 3.84
C VAL A 44 -0.41 1.66 3.84
N LEU A 45 -1.37 0.98 4.48
CA LEU A 45 -2.74 1.48 4.56
C LEU A 45 -2.83 2.80 5.32
N LYS A 46 -2.09 2.96 6.41
CA LYS A 46 -2.05 4.23 7.14
C LYS A 46 -1.58 5.38 6.25
N ILE A 47 -0.58 5.15 5.41
CA ILE A 47 -0.09 6.14 4.46
C ILE A 47 -1.16 6.47 3.42
N LEU A 48 -1.81 5.44 2.85
CA LEU A 48 -2.85 5.65 1.84
C LEU A 48 -4.03 6.43 2.39
N VAL A 49 -4.42 6.21 3.65
CA VAL A 49 -5.46 6.99 4.32
C VAL A 49 -5.00 8.43 4.53
N ALA A 50 -3.80 8.63 5.07
CA ALA A 50 -3.27 9.96 5.37
C ALA A 50 -3.12 10.80 4.10
N GLU A 51 -2.76 10.18 2.98
CA GLU A 51 -2.59 10.88 1.70
C GLU A 51 -3.90 11.00 0.90
N GLY A 52 -5.01 10.47 1.43
CA GLY A 52 -6.31 10.62 0.81
C GLY A 52 -6.60 9.67 -0.35
N TYR A 53 -5.83 8.60 -0.50
CA TYR A 53 -6.05 7.62 -1.57
C TYR A 53 -7.15 6.61 -1.23
N VAL A 54 -7.31 6.27 0.06
CA VAL A 54 -8.40 5.41 0.52
C VAL A 54 -9.12 6.10 1.69
N ALA A 55 -10.38 5.72 1.92
CA ALA A 55 -11.19 6.36 2.97
C ALA A 55 -10.82 5.87 4.36
N GLY A 56 -10.48 4.58 4.50
CA GLY A 56 -10.12 4.02 5.79
C GLY A 56 -9.94 2.52 5.73
N TYR A 57 -9.57 1.93 6.86
CA TYR A 57 -9.47 0.48 7.00
C TYR A 57 -9.82 0.07 8.42
N ALA A 58 -10.20 -1.20 8.61
CA ALA A 58 -10.51 -1.75 9.92
C ALA A 58 -10.14 -3.24 9.96
N PRO A 59 -9.76 -3.78 11.13
CA PRO A 59 -9.52 -5.21 11.27
C PRO A 59 -10.77 -6.02 10.97
N ASP A 60 -10.59 -7.20 10.37
CA ASP A 60 -11.66 -8.14 10.05
C ASP A 60 -11.12 -9.56 10.21
N GLY A 61 -11.77 -10.36 11.06
CA GLY A 61 -11.38 -11.74 11.31
C GLY A 61 -10.29 -11.88 12.38
N GLU A 62 -9.95 -13.13 12.68
CA GLU A 62 -9.00 -13.50 13.73
C GLU A 62 -8.06 -14.59 13.25
N GLY A 63 -6.91 -14.72 13.93
CA GLY A 63 -5.95 -15.78 13.68
C GLY A 63 -5.41 -15.76 12.27
N VAL A 64 -5.41 -16.92 11.60
CA VAL A 64 -4.88 -17.06 10.24
C VAL A 64 -5.75 -16.36 9.19
N ASP A 65 -7.00 -16.06 9.55
CA ASP A 65 -7.94 -15.37 8.64
C ASP A 65 -7.97 -13.85 8.89
N ARG A 66 -7.05 -13.34 9.67
CA ARG A 66 -6.97 -11.89 9.91
C ARG A 66 -6.78 -11.15 8.61
N ALA A 67 -7.60 -10.12 8.45
CA ALA A 67 -7.59 -9.27 7.28
C ALA A 67 -7.82 -7.82 7.71
N PHE A 68 -7.61 -6.91 6.78
CA PHE A 68 -8.13 -5.55 6.88
C PHE A 68 -9.22 -5.37 5.83
N ARG A 69 -10.34 -4.80 6.26
CA ARG A 69 -11.37 -4.32 5.33
C ARG A 69 -11.03 -2.89 5.00
N VAL A 70 -10.74 -2.64 3.73
CA VAL A 70 -10.33 -1.33 3.24
C VAL A 70 -11.52 -0.70 2.52
N ARG A 71 -11.86 0.53 2.89
CA ARG A 71 -12.88 1.31 2.19
C ARG A 71 -12.20 2.22 1.18
N LEU A 72 -12.61 2.09 -0.07
CA LEU A 72 -12.11 2.92 -1.15
C LEU A 72 -12.81 4.28 -1.16
N LYS A 73 -12.21 5.22 -1.87
CA LYS A 73 -12.67 6.60 -1.94
C LYS A 73 -12.78 7.00 -3.40
N TYR A 74 -13.87 7.69 -3.73
CA TYR A 74 -14.07 8.21 -5.07
C TYR A 74 -14.42 9.68 -4.98
N GLY A 75 -14.03 10.43 -6.00
CA GLY A 75 -14.36 11.85 -6.09
C GLY A 75 -15.71 12.09 -6.75
N LYS A 76 -15.93 13.32 -7.18
CA LYS A 76 -17.16 13.71 -7.89
C LYS A 76 -17.30 12.90 -9.18
N ALA A 77 -18.55 12.51 -9.51
CA ALA A 77 -18.87 11.69 -10.68
C ALA A 77 -18.09 10.36 -10.67
N ARG A 78 -17.83 9.82 -9.48
CA ARG A 78 -17.07 8.57 -9.25
C ARG A 78 -15.66 8.61 -9.84
N ALA A 79 -15.04 9.78 -9.85
CA ALA A 79 -13.64 9.89 -10.26
C ALA A 79 -12.76 9.07 -9.33
N ARG A 80 -11.87 8.26 -9.90
CA ARG A 80 -10.95 7.44 -9.12
C ARG A 80 -9.93 8.32 -8.43
N THR A 81 -9.73 8.10 -7.12
CA THR A 81 -8.68 8.79 -6.34
C THR A 81 -7.30 8.19 -6.60
N ILE A 82 -7.26 6.94 -7.04
CA ILE A 82 -6.02 6.26 -7.41
C ILE A 82 -6.00 6.10 -8.92
N SER A 83 -5.00 6.72 -9.58
CA SER A 83 -4.80 6.60 -11.02
C SER A 83 -3.87 5.43 -11.34
N GLY A 84 -2.91 5.15 -10.47
CA GLY A 84 -2.00 4.04 -10.67
C GLY A 84 -1.29 3.62 -9.39
N ILE A 85 -0.90 2.36 -9.36
CA ILE A 85 -0.11 1.76 -8.30
C ILE A 85 0.95 0.89 -8.97
N LYS A 86 2.21 1.04 -8.53
CA LYS A 86 3.32 0.24 -9.05
C LYS A 86 4.17 -0.29 -7.90
N ARG A 87 4.29 -1.62 -7.81
CA ARG A 87 5.25 -2.25 -6.90
C ARG A 87 6.66 -2.03 -7.43
N VAL A 88 7.57 -1.52 -6.61
CA VAL A 88 8.95 -1.22 -7.01
C VAL A 88 9.89 -2.32 -6.52
N SER A 89 10.08 -2.45 -5.20
CA SER A 89 10.88 -3.55 -4.64
C SER A 89 10.09 -4.84 -4.65
N LYS A 90 10.77 -5.94 -4.96
CA LYS A 90 10.19 -7.29 -4.99
C LYS A 90 11.10 -8.23 -4.21
N PRO A 91 10.60 -9.38 -3.73
CA PRO A 91 11.44 -10.31 -2.95
C PRO A 91 12.77 -10.67 -3.61
N GLY A 92 12.80 -10.89 -4.91
CA GLY A 92 14.01 -11.20 -5.64
C GLY A 92 14.78 -9.99 -6.16
N ARG A 93 14.27 -8.79 -5.96
CA ARG A 93 14.88 -7.58 -6.53
C ARG A 93 14.52 -6.37 -5.67
N ARG A 94 15.28 -6.16 -4.60
CA ARG A 94 15.09 -5.02 -3.69
C ARG A 94 15.70 -3.75 -4.29
N ILE A 95 14.98 -2.64 -4.20
CA ILE A 95 15.42 -1.34 -4.71
C ILE A 95 15.58 -0.39 -3.51
N TYR A 96 16.79 0.11 -3.32
CA TYR A 96 17.11 1.04 -2.23
C TYR A 96 17.48 2.41 -2.78
N THR A 97 17.24 3.45 -2.00
CA THR A 97 17.62 4.80 -2.36
C THR A 97 18.24 5.52 -1.16
N GLY A 98 19.23 6.36 -1.42
CA GLY A 98 19.79 7.24 -0.40
C GLY A 98 18.93 8.49 -0.20
N ARG A 99 19.23 9.22 0.89
CA ARG A 99 18.47 10.43 1.26
C ARG A 99 18.44 11.52 0.20
N THR A 100 19.47 11.56 -0.66
CA THR A 100 19.60 12.61 -1.69
C THR A 100 18.99 12.20 -3.03
N ARG A 101 18.53 10.96 -3.17
CA ARG A 101 18.02 10.42 -4.43
C ARG A 101 16.64 9.79 -4.28
N LEU A 102 15.87 10.27 -3.32
CA LEU A 102 14.50 9.79 -3.13
C LEU A 102 13.68 10.07 -4.39
N PRO A 103 12.95 9.07 -4.90
CA PRO A 103 12.16 9.24 -6.11
C PRO A 103 10.99 10.19 -5.88
N ARG A 104 10.66 10.93 -6.93
CA ARG A 104 9.45 11.75 -6.95
C ARG A 104 8.50 11.17 -7.99
N VAL A 105 7.25 10.97 -7.59
CA VAL A 105 6.22 10.41 -8.45
C VAL A 105 5.42 11.56 -9.06
N LEU A 106 5.39 11.64 -10.39
CA LEU A 106 4.68 12.70 -11.13
C LEU A 106 5.01 14.10 -10.60
N GLY A 107 6.32 14.40 -10.41
CA GLY A 107 6.75 15.71 -9.94
C GLY A 107 6.28 16.07 -8.54
N GLY A 108 5.91 15.09 -7.72
CA GLY A 108 5.43 15.29 -6.36
C GLY A 108 3.92 15.24 -6.21
N LEU A 109 3.17 15.03 -7.29
CA LEU A 109 1.71 14.86 -7.23
C LEU A 109 1.33 13.49 -6.67
N GLY A 110 2.13 12.45 -6.94
CA GLY A 110 1.97 11.14 -6.34
C GLY A 110 2.91 10.96 -5.16
N ILE A 111 2.97 9.74 -4.63
CA ILE A 111 3.86 9.39 -3.52
C ILE A 111 4.68 8.15 -3.84
N ALA A 112 5.88 8.09 -3.27
CA ALA A 112 6.62 6.85 -3.13
C ALA A 112 6.50 6.40 -1.68
N ILE A 113 6.24 5.12 -1.47
CA ILE A 113 6.21 4.53 -0.13
C ILE A 113 7.60 3.94 0.11
N VAL A 114 8.26 4.39 1.18
CA VAL A 114 9.65 4.04 1.49
C VAL A 114 9.71 3.39 2.86
N SER A 115 10.36 2.24 2.94
CA SER A 115 10.62 1.56 4.20
C SER A 115 12.00 1.98 4.72
N THR A 116 12.03 2.68 5.84
CA THR A 116 13.26 3.24 6.41
C THR A 116 13.55 2.63 7.78
N SER A 117 14.72 2.94 8.32
CA SER A 117 15.09 2.56 9.69
C SER A 117 14.16 3.17 10.75
N GLN A 118 13.42 4.23 10.40
CA GLN A 118 12.48 4.89 11.30
C GLN A 118 11.01 4.55 10.97
N GLY A 119 10.80 3.52 10.16
CA GLY A 119 9.47 3.06 9.77
C GLY A 119 9.15 3.28 8.32
N VAL A 120 7.94 2.92 7.94
CA VAL A 120 7.43 3.09 6.57
C VAL A 120 6.83 4.49 6.45
N MET A 121 7.23 5.22 5.43
CA MET A 121 6.78 6.61 5.24
C MET A 121 6.78 6.98 3.76
N THR A 122 6.30 8.18 3.45
CA THR A 122 6.35 8.71 2.09
C THR A 122 7.74 9.24 1.77
N ASP A 123 8.02 9.42 0.47
CA ASP A 123 9.26 10.06 0.01
C ASP A 123 9.43 11.46 0.59
N LYS A 124 8.34 12.22 0.71
CA LYS A 124 8.37 13.56 1.29
C LYS A 124 8.77 13.54 2.75
N GLU A 125 8.21 12.62 3.53
CA GLU A 125 8.55 12.49 4.95
C GLU A 125 9.99 12.01 5.13
N ALA A 126 10.43 11.05 4.31
CA ALA A 126 11.83 10.59 4.34
C ALA A 126 12.80 11.71 3.99
N ALA A 127 12.46 12.54 2.99
CA ALA A 127 13.27 13.71 2.64
C ALA A 127 13.33 14.71 3.79
N ARG A 128 12.20 14.97 4.44
CA ARG A 128 12.14 15.89 5.59
C ARG A 128 13.02 15.39 6.74
N ARG A 129 13.08 14.08 6.96
CA ARG A 129 13.94 13.48 8.00
C ARG A 129 15.37 13.26 7.56
N GLY A 130 15.69 13.46 6.28
CA GLY A 130 17.04 13.27 5.75
C GLY A 130 17.49 11.82 5.73
N ILE A 131 16.58 10.87 5.47
CA ILE A 131 16.88 9.43 5.46
C ILE A 131 16.42 8.80 4.16
N GLY A 132 17.10 7.72 3.75
CA GLY A 132 16.72 6.89 2.62
C GLY A 132 16.19 5.55 3.11
N GLY A 133 15.94 4.63 2.20
CA GLY A 133 15.46 3.29 2.53
C GLY A 133 15.09 2.49 1.29
N GLU A 134 14.31 1.45 1.51
CA GLU A 134 13.80 0.60 0.44
C GLU A 134 12.54 1.23 -0.17
N VAL A 135 12.55 1.39 -1.49
CA VAL A 135 11.38 1.91 -2.21
C VAL A 135 10.39 0.78 -2.41
N VAL A 136 9.26 0.84 -1.71
CA VAL A 136 8.25 -0.22 -1.70
C VAL A 136 7.36 -0.12 -2.93
N ALA A 137 6.79 1.05 -3.18
CA ALA A 137 5.81 1.24 -4.25
C ALA A 137 5.65 2.70 -4.61
N TYR A 138 5.08 2.94 -5.79
CA TYR A 138 4.59 4.26 -6.20
C TYR A 138 3.08 4.23 -6.25
N VAL A 139 2.45 5.34 -5.83
CA VAL A 139 1.00 5.53 -5.90
C VAL A 139 0.73 6.94 -6.41
N TRP A 140 -0.18 7.05 -7.34
CA TRP A 140 -0.57 8.36 -7.87
C TRP A 140 -2.03 8.37 -8.31
#